data_af40a9fdedb8978218d95a2be3ad352c
#
_entry.id   af40a9fdedb8978218d95a2be3ad352c
#
_cell.length_a   1.000
_cell.length_b   1.000
_cell.length_c   1.000
_cell.angle_alpha   90.00
_cell.angle_beta   90.00
_cell.angle_gamma   90.00
#
_symmetry.space_group_name_H-M   'P 1'
#
loop_
_entity.id
_entity.type
_entity.pdbx_description
1 polymer ?
#
loop_
_entity_poly.entity_id
_entity_poly.type
_entity_poly.pdbx_seq_one_letter_code
_entity_poly.pdbx_strand_id
1 'polypeptide(L)'
;MAEPMDTRGHAASGPEVVPAAGAVVTDGRGRVLLVLRGSQPHRGRWSLPGGKVEPGETWQQAAAREVAEETGLEVAIGRQLLSLDIPAGENGIYRVRDFAATVTGGQLRARDDAADARWVTAEELAALTLTPNLDRLLYDSGVFDTD
;
A
#
# COMPACT_ATOMS: atom_id res chain seq x y z
N MET A 1 -7.16 -19.43 -27.28
CA MET A 1 -7.25 -19.36 -26.47
C MET A 1 -7.45 -19.01 -25.82
N ALA A 2 -7.69 -18.86 -25.70
CA ALA A 2 -7.84 -18.54 -24.69
C ALA A 2 -8.18 -18.72 -24.05
N GLU A 3 -8.56 -18.73 -23.54
CA GLU A 3 -8.83 -18.89 -22.64
C GLU A 3 -9.31 -18.76 -22.14
N PRO A 4 -9.60 -19.01 -21.90
CA PRO A 4 -10.21 -18.77 -21.16
C PRO A 4 -10.85 -18.40 -20.82
N MET A 5 -11.50 -18.35 -20.63
CA MET A 5 -12.07 -18.09 -20.05
C MET A 5 -12.64 -17.83 -19.68
N ASP A 6 -13.01 -17.52 -19.59
CA ASP A 6 -13.48 -17.33 -19.00
C ASP A 6 -14.11 -16.76 -18.80
N THR A 7 -14.73 -16.54 -19.10
CA THR A 7 -15.30 -16.03 -18.57
C THR A 7 -15.93 -16.29 -17.90
N ARG A 8 -16.10 -16.42 -17.44
CA ARG A 8 -16.31 -16.76 -16.53
C ARG A 8 -16.21 -17.57 -15.97
N GLY A 9 -16.10 -17.83 -15.98
CA GLY A 9 -15.81 -18.60 -15.25
C GLY A 9 -15.09 -19.42 -15.23
N HIS A 10 -14.65 -19.67 -15.40
CA HIS A 10 -13.92 -20.25 -15.22
C HIS A 10 -13.31 -21.05 -15.03
N ALA A 11 -14.06 -21.29 -15.63
CA ALA A 11 -13.24 -22.35 -15.17
C ALA A 11 -11.83 -22.00 -15.00
N ALA A 12 -11.62 -21.26 -14.24
CA ALA A 12 -10.30 -20.81 -14.08
C ALA A 12 -9.42 -21.88 -13.54
N SER A 13 -8.33 -22.06 -14.19
CA SER A 13 -7.32 -22.94 -13.73
C SER A 13 -6.22 -22.09 -13.16
N GLY A 14 -6.04 -21.51 -12.34
CA GLY A 14 -4.99 -20.70 -11.79
C GLY A 14 -5.48 -19.92 -10.60
N PRO A 15 -4.61 -19.27 -9.87
CA PRO A 15 -5.02 -18.51 -8.72
C PRO A 15 -5.81 -17.28 -9.12
N GLU A 16 -6.75 -16.91 -8.27
CA GLU A 16 -7.43 -15.65 -8.40
C GLU A 16 -6.47 -14.52 -7.99
N VAL A 17 -6.31 -13.53 -8.84
CA VAL A 17 -5.42 -12.41 -8.55
C VAL A 17 -6.25 -11.21 -8.11
N VAL A 18 -5.97 -10.72 -6.91
CA VAL A 18 -6.62 -9.53 -6.37
C VAL A 18 -5.60 -8.39 -6.38
N PRO A 19 -5.80 -7.37 -7.22
CA PRO A 19 -4.86 -6.27 -7.26
C PRO A 19 -5.03 -5.34 -6.06
N ALA A 20 -3.90 -4.91 -5.52
CA ALA A 20 -3.87 -3.97 -4.40
C ALA A 20 -2.73 -2.98 -4.63
N ALA A 21 -2.95 -1.74 -4.25
CA ALA A 21 -1.97 -0.68 -4.48
C ALA A 21 -1.72 0.07 -3.18
N GLY A 22 -0.47 0.46 -2.97
CA GLY A 22 -0.09 1.24 -1.82
C GLY A 22 0.86 2.36 -2.21
N ALA A 23 1.19 3.20 -1.25
CA ALA A 23 2.04 4.36 -1.50
C ALA A 23 3.09 4.52 -0.41
N VAL A 24 4.32 4.79 -0.86
CA VAL A 24 5.40 5.24 0.01
C VAL A 24 5.41 6.76 -0.11
N VAL A 25 4.70 7.40 0.81
CA VAL A 25 4.52 8.85 0.79
C VAL A 25 5.62 9.48 1.63
N THR A 26 6.36 10.41 1.04
CA THR A 26 7.45 11.08 1.73
C THR A 26 7.15 12.56 1.88
N ASP A 27 7.73 13.16 2.91
CA ASP A 27 7.54 14.59 3.19
C ASP A 27 8.72 15.45 2.76
N GLY A 28 9.71 14.83 2.11
CA GLY A 28 10.91 15.56 1.71
C GLY A 28 11.90 15.82 2.84
N ARG A 29 11.62 15.31 4.04
CA ARG A 29 12.45 15.50 5.22
C ARG A 29 12.91 14.19 5.84
N GLY A 30 12.90 13.12 5.05
CA GLY A 30 13.34 11.81 5.53
C GLY A 30 12.29 11.07 6.33
N ARG A 31 11.00 11.44 6.19
CA ARG A 31 9.92 10.75 6.89
C ARG A 31 8.97 10.12 5.90
N VAL A 32 8.41 8.99 6.30
CA VAL A 32 7.45 8.23 5.49
C VAL A 32 6.13 8.16 6.25
N LEU A 33 5.04 8.19 5.50
CA LEU A 33 3.69 8.12 6.08
C LEU A 33 3.32 6.67 6.33
N LEU A 34 2.98 6.35 7.58
CA LEU A 34 2.48 5.03 7.95
C LEU A 34 1.14 5.16 8.63
N VAL A 35 0.33 4.11 8.50
CA VAL A 35 -0.97 4.01 9.15
C VAL A 35 -0.97 2.81 10.09
N LEU A 36 -1.65 2.97 11.22
CA LEU A 36 -1.84 1.88 12.17
C LEU A 36 -3.11 1.13 11.77
N ARG A 37 -2.97 -0.14 11.49
CA ARG A 37 -4.11 -0.94 11.05
C ARG A 37 -5.09 -1.12 12.19
N GLY A 38 -6.35 -0.80 11.91
CA GLY A 38 -7.43 -0.93 12.88
C GLY A 38 -8.24 -2.22 12.73
N SER A 39 -7.92 -3.04 11.72
CA SER A 39 -8.67 -4.27 11.46
C SER A 39 -7.73 -5.37 10.99
N GLN A 40 -8.22 -6.62 11.04
CA GLN A 40 -7.46 -7.76 10.54
C GLN A 40 -7.42 -7.73 9.00
N PRO A 41 -6.39 -8.28 8.39
CA PRO A 41 -5.20 -8.88 9.02
C PRO A 41 -4.24 -7.82 9.55
N HIS A 42 -3.42 -8.22 10.50
CA HIS A 42 -2.35 -7.40 11.07
C HIS A 42 -2.83 -6.19 11.88
N ARG A 43 -4.00 -6.31 12.53
CA ARG A 43 -4.46 -5.25 13.44
C ARG A 43 -3.37 -4.89 14.44
N GLY A 44 -3.19 -3.59 14.68
CA GLY A 44 -2.21 -3.10 15.64
C GLY A 44 -0.81 -2.98 15.08
N ARG A 45 -0.62 -3.22 13.78
CA ARG A 45 0.68 -3.05 13.14
C ARG A 45 0.65 -1.87 12.20
N TRP A 46 1.79 -1.24 12.04
CA TRP A 46 1.93 -0.10 11.13
C TRP A 46 2.23 -0.59 9.72
N SER A 47 1.63 0.06 8.74
CA SER A 47 1.78 -0.33 7.34
C SER A 47 1.76 0.91 6.45
N LEU A 48 2.11 0.70 5.18
CA LEU A 48 1.86 1.71 4.17
C LEU A 48 0.35 1.88 3.98
N PRO A 49 -0.11 3.08 3.67
CA PRO A 49 -1.51 3.24 3.26
C PRO A 49 -1.72 2.54 1.93
N GLY A 50 -2.85 1.88 1.78
CA GLY A 50 -3.15 1.14 0.55
C GLY A 50 -4.34 0.23 0.72
N GLY A 51 -4.76 -0.37 -0.38
CA GLY A 51 -5.87 -1.30 -0.40
C GLY A 51 -6.16 -1.81 -1.79
N LYS A 52 -7.29 -2.47 -1.95
CA LYS A 52 -7.65 -3.12 -3.20
C LYS A 52 -7.92 -2.10 -4.29
N VAL A 53 -7.49 -2.44 -5.51
CA VAL A 53 -7.84 -1.67 -6.71
C VAL A 53 -9.29 -1.98 -7.06
N GLU A 54 -10.09 -0.95 -7.27
CA GLU A 54 -11.50 -1.12 -7.61
C GLU A 54 -11.69 -1.20 -9.11
N PRO A 55 -12.78 -1.82 -9.57
CA PRO A 55 -13.03 -1.92 -11.02
C PRO A 55 -13.00 -0.55 -11.68
N GLY A 56 -12.27 -0.46 -12.78
CA GLY A 56 -12.14 0.78 -13.52
C GLY A 56 -11.03 1.71 -13.05
N GLU A 57 -10.40 1.39 -11.92
CA GLU A 57 -9.27 2.20 -11.44
C GLU A 57 -7.96 1.71 -12.02
N THR A 58 -7.03 2.63 -12.26
CA THR A 58 -5.64 2.26 -12.46
C THR A 58 -5.02 1.97 -11.10
N TRP A 59 -3.85 1.33 -11.11
CA TRP A 59 -3.09 1.09 -9.88
C TRP A 59 -2.78 2.40 -9.17
N GLN A 60 -2.38 3.42 -9.94
CA GLN A 60 -2.04 4.73 -9.39
C GLN A 60 -3.25 5.42 -8.78
N GLN A 61 -4.40 5.32 -9.44
CA GLN A 61 -5.63 5.90 -8.90
C GLN A 61 -6.02 5.25 -7.58
N ALA A 62 -5.88 3.92 -7.51
CA ALA A 62 -6.19 3.19 -6.28
C ALA A 62 -5.28 3.63 -5.14
N ALA A 63 -3.97 3.75 -5.42
CA ALA A 63 -3.02 4.17 -4.39
C ALA A 63 -3.37 5.56 -3.86
N ALA A 64 -3.66 6.51 -4.75
CA ALA A 64 -4.00 7.87 -4.33
C ALA A 64 -5.30 7.91 -3.54
N ARG A 65 -6.30 7.14 -3.97
CA ARG A 65 -7.59 7.08 -3.27
C ARG A 65 -7.43 6.52 -1.86
N GLU A 66 -6.66 5.43 -1.74
CA GLU A 66 -6.46 4.82 -0.43
C GLU A 66 -5.74 5.75 0.53
N VAL A 67 -4.74 6.49 0.04
CA VAL A 67 -4.07 7.48 0.89
C VAL A 67 -5.08 8.50 1.38
N ALA A 68 -5.91 9.01 0.50
CA ALA A 68 -6.90 10.02 0.87
C ALA A 68 -7.92 9.48 1.88
N GLU A 69 -8.40 8.25 1.65
CA GLU A 69 -9.38 7.63 2.54
C GLU A 69 -8.83 7.36 3.93
N GLU A 70 -7.57 6.92 4.02
CA GLU A 70 -6.99 6.51 5.29
C GLU A 70 -6.32 7.64 6.04
N THR A 71 -5.83 8.65 5.35
CA THR A 71 -5.00 9.68 5.98
C THR A 71 -5.47 11.11 5.76
N GLY A 72 -6.43 11.33 4.86
CA GLY A 72 -6.88 12.69 4.55
C GLY A 72 -5.96 13.47 3.63
N LEU A 73 -4.85 12.88 3.22
CA LEU A 73 -3.89 13.60 2.37
C LEU A 73 -4.15 13.35 0.89
N GLU A 74 -3.93 14.37 0.10
CA GLU A 74 -3.92 14.27 -1.35
C GLU A 74 -2.47 14.12 -1.79
N VAL A 75 -2.23 13.20 -2.71
CA VAL A 75 -0.86 12.90 -3.15
C VAL A 75 -0.78 12.81 -4.65
N ALA A 76 0.41 13.10 -5.16
CA ALA A 76 0.77 12.83 -6.54
C ALA A 76 1.55 11.52 -6.55
N ILE A 77 1.10 10.58 -7.36
CA ILE A 77 1.71 9.26 -7.46
C ILE A 77 2.87 9.33 -8.45
N GLY A 78 4.02 8.82 -8.03
CA GLY A 78 5.22 8.78 -8.84
C GLY A 78 5.49 7.38 -9.37
N ARG A 79 6.77 7.00 -9.39
CA ARG A 79 7.16 5.73 -10.00
C ARG A 79 6.80 4.56 -9.11
N GLN A 80 6.60 3.41 -9.74
CA GLN A 80 6.39 2.16 -9.03
C GLN A 80 7.72 1.73 -8.41
N LEU A 81 7.67 1.39 -7.12
CA LEU A 81 8.86 0.97 -6.38
C LEU A 81 8.97 -0.54 -6.33
N LEU A 82 7.84 -1.23 -6.22
CA LEU A 82 7.88 -2.68 -6.20
C LEU A 82 6.55 -3.27 -6.65
N SER A 83 6.62 -4.56 -7.01
CA SER A 83 5.45 -5.39 -7.26
C SER A 83 5.71 -6.72 -6.57
N LEU A 84 4.73 -7.21 -5.81
CA LEU A 84 4.91 -8.38 -4.97
C LEU A 84 3.62 -9.19 -4.95
N ASP A 85 3.72 -10.50 -5.10
CA ASP A 85 2.57 -11.39 -4.98
C ASP A 85 2.59 -12.04 -3.60
N ILE A 86 1.46 -11.95 -2.90
CA ILE A 86 1.32 -12.47 -1.53
C ILE A 86 0.17 -13.46 -1.53
N PRO A 87 0.34 -14.64 -0.93
CA PRO A 87 -0.77 -15.60 -0.85
C PRO A 87 -1.99 -14.98 -0.17
N ALA A 88 -3.16 -15.26 -0.71
CA ALA A 88 -4.43 -14.75 -0.19
C ALA A 88 -5.45 -15.88 -0.24
N GLY A 89 -5.59 -16.59 0.86
CA GLY A 89 -6.47 -17.75 0.92
C GLY A 89 -5.85 -18.95 0.22
N GLU A 90 -6.68 -19.94 -0.09
CA GLU A 90 -6.18 -21.20 -0.61
C GLU A 90 -5.71 -21.12 -2.05
N ASN A 91 -6.43 -20.36 -2.87
CA ASN A 91 -6.17 -20.33 -4.30
C ASN A 91 -6.01 -18.91 -4.83
N GLY A 92 -5.79 -17.95 -3.94
CA GLY A 92 -5.68 -16.56 -4.37
C GLY A 92 -4.33 -15.98 -4.10
N ILE A 93 -4.04 -14.88 -4.79
CA ILE A 93 -2.89 -14.05 -4.47
C ILE A 93 -3.32 -12.60 -4.51
N TYR A 94 -2.75 -11.81 -3.60
CA TYR A 94 -2.77 -10.36 -3.72
C TYR A 94 -1.57 -9.96 -4.56
N ARG A 95 -1.81 -9.23 -5.62
CA ARG A 95 -0.72 -8.61 -6.37
C ARG A 95 -0.64 -7.17 -5.91
N VAL A 96 0.42 -6.87 -5.19
CA VAL A 96 0.58 -5.56 -4.56
C VAL A 96 1.60 -4.75 -5.34
N ARG A 97 1.25 -3.51 -5.68
CA ARG A 97 2.19 -2.57 -6.29
C ARG A 97 2.24 -1.33 -5.42
N ASP A 98 3.44 -0.98 -5.00
CA ASP A 98 3.66 0.21 -4.18
C ASP A 98 4.37 1.28 -4.98
N PHE A 99 3.91 2.51 -4.83
CA PHE A 99 4.39 3.64 -5.61
C PHE A 99 4.95 4.72 -4.70
N ALA A 100 5.98 5.41 -5.18
CA ALA A 100 6.43 6.63 -4.52
C ALA A 100 5.35 7.69 -4.66
N ALA A 101 5.18 8.53 -3.64
CA ALA A 101 4.17 9.57 -3.68
C ALA A 101 4.61 10.78 -2.85
N THR A 102 4.12 11.95 -3.24
CA THR A 102 4.38 13.20 -2.53
C THR A 102 3.07 13.90 -2.24
N VAL A 103 3.01 14.62 -1.13
CA VAL A 103 1.80 15.30 -0.70
C VAL A 103 1.57 16.56 -1.55
N THR A 104 0.32 16.71 -2.03
CA THR A 104 -0.08 17.89 -2.77
C THR A 104 -1.15 18.70 -2.04
N GLY A 105 -1.76 18.15 -1.00
CA GLY A 105 -2.78 18.87 -0.24
C GLY A 105 -3.37 18.03 0.85
N GLY A 106 -4.43 18.54 1.47
CA GLY A 106 -5.12 17.84 2.54
C GLY A 106 -4.50 18.03 3.90
N GLN A 107 -5.08 17.38 4.89
CA GLN A 107 -4.59 17.42 6.27
C GLN A 107 -4.52 16.02 6.81
N LEU A 108 -3.42 15.69 7.48
CA LEU A 108 -3.20 14.36 8.01
C LEU A 108 -4.13 14.09 9.19
N ARG A 109 -4.94 13.04 9.04
CA ARG A 109 -5.69 12.47 10.17
C ARG A 109 -6.12 11.06 9.79
N ALA A 110 -6.10 10.18 10.79
CA ALA A 110 -6.51 8.79 10.56
C ALA A 110 -7.99 8.75 10.23
N ARG A 111 -8.35 7.94 9.23
CA ARG A 111 -9.73 7.80 8.76
C ARG A 111 -9.96 6.36 8.35
N ASP A 112 -11.24 6.00 8.19
CA ASP A 112 -11.66 4.66 7.75
C ASP A 112 -11.04 3.59 8.66
N ASP A 113 -10.36 2.60 8.09
CA ASP A 113 -9.79 1.50 8.85
C ASP A 113 -8.49 1.84 9.58
N ALA A 114 -7.97 3.06 9.40
CA ALA A 114 -6.74 3.46 10.07
C ALA A 114 -7.04 3.95 11.47
N ALA A 115 -6.44 3.32 12.46
CA ALA A 115 -6.57 3.74 13.85
C ALA A 115 -5.68 4.94 14.18
N ASP A 116 -4.61 5.13 13.41
CA ASP A 116 -3.70 6.26 13.56
C ASP A 116 -2.94 6.43 12.25
N ALA A 117 -2.34 7.60 12.07
CA ALA A 117 -1.51 7.90 10.91
C ALA A 117 -0.40 8.84 11.34
N ARG A 118 0.83 8.55 10.92
CA ARG A 118 2.01 9.31 11.36
C ARG A 118 3.07 9.42 10.29
N TRP A 119 3.79 10.53 10.34
CA TRP A 119 5.08 10.67 9.67
C TRP A 119 6.14 10.01 10.53
N VAL A 120 6.96 9.13 9.96
CA VAL A 120 7.88 8.28 10.70
C VAL A 120 9.28 8.41 10.08
N THR A 121 10.28 8.69 10.93
CA THR A 121 11.67 8.68 10.50
C THR A 121 12.20 7.25 10.53
N ALA A 122 13.37 7.03 9.89
CA ALA A 122 14.02 5.72 9.95
C ALA A 122 14.28 5.30 11.40
N GLU A 123 14.65 6.25 12.22
CA GLU A 123 14.95 6.00 13.62
C GLU A 123 13.69 5.58 14.39
N GLU A 124 12.58 6.29 14.15
CA GLU A 124 11.31 5.96 14.79
C GLU A 124 10.76 4.61 14.33
N LEU A 125 11.05 4.26 13.08
CA LEU A 125 10.58 3.02 12.49
C LEU A 125 11.00 1.80 13.32
N ALA A 126 12.21 1.84 13.87
CA ALA A 126 12.76 0.73 14.65
C ALA A 126 11.96 0.45 15.91
N ALA A 127 11.20 1.42 16.40
CA ALA A 127 10.42 1.27 17.63
C ALA A 127 8.98 0.82 17.37
N LEU A 128 8.58 0.70 16.10
CA LEU A 128 7.20 0.37 15.76
C LEU A 128 7.04 -1.10 15.42
N THR A 129 5.85 -1.63 15.69
CA THR A 129 5.50 -2.98 15.25
C THR A 129 4.94 -2.86 13.84
N LEU A 130 5.65 -3.42 12.88
CA LEU A 130 5.35 -3.25 11.46
C LEU A 130 4.70 -4.49 10.88
N THR A 131 3.98 -4.32 9.77
CA THR A 131 3.58 -5.45 8.95
C THR A 131 4.83 -6.15 8.42
N PRO A 132 4.74 -7.45 8.07
CA PRO A 132 5.94 -8.21 7.69
C PRO A 132 6.71 -7.57 6.55
N ASN A 133 8.03 -7.49 6.72
CA ASN A 133 8.98 -7.03 5.70
C ASN A 133 8.87 -5.55 5.30
N LEU A 134 8.07 -4.77 6.02
CA LEU A 134 7.91 -3.36 5.68
C LEU A 134 9.22 -2.59 5.85
N ASP A 135 9.98 -2.88 6.90
CA ASP A 135 11.26 -2.22 7.13
C ASP A 135 12.21 -2.46 5.95
N ARG A 136 12.30 -3.72 5.50
CA ARG A 136 13.18 -4.05 4.37
C ARG A 136 12.74 -3.30 3.12
N LEU A 137 11.43 -3.30 2.85
CA LEU A 137 10.90 -2.60 1.70
C LEU A 137 11.28 -1.12 1.72
N LEU A 138 11.13 -0.48 2.87
CA LEU A 138 11.41 0.94 2.98
C LEU A 138 12.90 1.24 2.79
N TYR A 139 13.77 0.42 3.38
CA TYR A 139 15.21 0.63 3.19
C TYR A 139 15.63 0.35 1.76
N ASP A 140 15.09 -0.70 1.15
CA ASP A 140 15.44 -1.05 -0.23
C ASP A 140 14.91 -0.02 -1.23
N SER A 141 13.82 0.66 -0.91
CA SER A 141 13.25 1.69 -1.79
C SER A 141 14.07 2.96 -1.85
N GLY A 142 14.99 3.15 -0.90
CA GLY A 142 15.81 4.36 -0.83
C GLY A 142 15.09 5.53 -0.19
N VAL A 143 13.91 5.33 0.39
CA VAL A 143 13.12 6.43 0.95
C VAL A 143 13.83 7.15 2.09
N PHE A 144 14.70 6.43 2.79
CA PHE A 144 15.45 7.02 3.90
C PHE A 144 16.85 7.45 3.51
N ASP A 145 17.22 7.30 2.24
CA ASP A 145 18.54 7.75 1.81
C ASP A 145 18.57 9.26 1.79
N THR A 146 19.65 9.81 2.32
CA THR A 146 19.83 11.25 2.35
C THR A 146 21.15 11.58 1.66
N ASP A 147 21.11 12.47 0.73
CA ASP A 147 22.32 12.89 0.03
C ASP A 147 22.55 14.34 0.18
#